data_a165e0328907a2347a4fb76232de54de
#
_entry.id   a165e0328907a2347a4fb76232de54de
#
_cell.length_a   1.000
_cell.length_b   1.000
_cell.length_c   1.000
_cell.angle_alpha   90.00
_cell.angle_beta   90.00
_cell.angle_gamma   90.00
#
_symmetry.space_group_name_H-M   'P 1'
#
loop_
_entity.id
_entity.type
_entity.pdbx_description
1 polymer ?
#
loop_
_entity_poly.entity_id
_entity_poly.type
_entity_poly.pdbx_seq_one_letter_code
_entity_poly.pdbx_strand_id
1 'polypeptide(L)'
;MLNEQLNNLETLGPIGIKIRTQMEMLFDKLSNKTNSNRKPDVITLINNHKIDFNIAIQLSHSMIATGVSEGQNLTQLAIAIGDRILAFYNINKKSSISLKLGIFIINSYSTLFMVVVKLIREYYQHNKVKTVYKVYAGKNRNDLRKLVKEFSEVSDPYKPLLSRAPDWKFGTVKIDNGEEIKLIKNVNQDTLAQINEYNTPIVLNAVNKKQSIAYYVKPEIFKVYEWALKNNENCFEHNSVKTISRERALAKKREAEQVLNAAKPFVGKVFYQQYQADNRGRLYPLSAYLNELNSDNAKGMLSFAEGKPLGKTGLNQFYHHIANMFGEDKLPHNEKVKFVEKEYYNFVRMGKDPYNAKGWMEAEEPFQFLSAVMELAKLDEHFVAMGNVEDFVSHTICYRDGSNNGLQWLFSLAKDENHAHLVNVKPTIDNKPGDMYSHVAVSVVDKMHKEAEKADDVALDYYNLYFKGIEKLRNRFRIAELNNDKKSELYKKLIKWYQRRYKKELKLTDIIYWDKSKFTVKEWRKIVKRNVMTYGYSATKQGMGEQIIQDT
;
A
#
# COMPACT_ATOMS: atom_id res chain seq x y z
N MET A 1 -19.28 22.26 -9.14
CA MET A 1 -18.14 22.30 -8.20
C MET A 1 -16.85 21.72 -8.77
N LEU A 2 -16.72 20.46 -9.19
CA LEU A 2 -15.45 19.99 -9.78
C LEU A 2 -15.12 20.69 -11.10
N ASN A 3 -16.09 20.87 -11.99
CA ASN A 3 -15.95 21.67 -13.21
C ASN A 3 -15.68 23.16 -12.92
N GLU A 4 -16.23 23.72 -11.86
CA GLU A 4 -15.94 25.09 -11.44
C GLU A 4 -14.57 25.19 -10.75
N GLN A 5 -14.15 24.20 -9.99
CA GLN A 5 -12.80 24.12 -9.43
C GLN A 5 -11.74 23.84 -10.52
N LEU A 6 -12.07 23.06 -11.54
CA LEU A 6 -11.21 22.81 -12.70
C LEU A 6 -11.19 24.03 -13.63
N ASN A 7 -12.28 24.75 -13.76
CA ASN A 7 -12.34 26.02 -14.52
C ASN A 7 -11.71 27.20 -13.78
N ASN A 8 -11.72 27.22 -12.43
CA ASN A 8 -10.99 28.19 -11.61
C ASN A 8 -9.48 27.94 -11.53
N LEU A 9 -8.99 26.81 -12.06
CA LEU A 9 -7.57 26.57 -12.29
C LEU A 9 -7.14 27.17 -13.63
N GLU A 10 -7.43 28.44 -13.87
CA GLU A 10 -6.95 29.23 -14.98
C GLU A 10 -5.41 29.40 -14.99
N THR A 11 -4.72 28.85 -14.00
CA THR A 11 -3.27 28.90 -13.94
C THR A 11 -2.68 27.49 -13.80
N LEU A 12 -2.61 26.76 -14.91
CA LEU A 12 -1.47 25.85 -15.06
C LEU A 12 -0.23 26.69 -14.78
N GLY A 13 0.52 26.41 -13.73
CA GLY A 13 1.79 27.10 -13.48
C GLY A 13 2.71 27.05 -14.71
N PRO A 14 3.84 27.76 -14.72
CA PRO A 14 4.68 27.92 -15.90
C PRO A 14 5.04 26.59 -16.60
N ILE A 15 5.12 25.51 -15.85
CA ILE A 15 5.44 24.18 -16.38
C ILE A 15 4.23 23.58 -17.09
N GLY A 16 3.04 23.70 -16.51
CA GLY A 16 1.79 23.22 -17.11
C GLY A 16 1.49 23.94 -18.42
N ILE A 17 1.74 25.25 -18.49
CA ILE A 17 1.61 26.02 -19.73
C ILE A 17 2.55 25.48 -20.81
N LYS A 18 3.81 25.17 -20.48
CA LYS A 18 4.76 24.58 -21.44
C LYS A 18 4.26 23.23 -21.97
N ILE A 19 3.71 22.37 -21.11
CA ILE A 19 3.15 21.07 -21.53
C ILE A 19 1.95 21.28 -22.44
N ARG A 20 1.04 22.20 -22.08
CA ARG A 20 -0.11 22.56 -22.91
C ARG A 20 0.31 23.04 -24.30
N THR A 21 1.26 23.97 -24.39
CA THR A 21 1.81 24.45 -25.66
C THR A 21 2.35 23.30 -26.50
N GLN A 22 3.06 22.34 -25.90
CA GLN A 22 3.54 21.16 -26.62
C GLN A 22 2.40 20.24 -27.10
N MET A 23 1.33 20.11 -26.31
CA MET A 23 0.13 19.36 -26.73
C MET A 23 -0.54 20.04 -27.93
N GLU A 24 -0.69 21.36 -27.91
CA GLU A 24 -1.24 22.15 -29.01
C GLU A 24 -0.38 22.00 -30.29
N MET A 25 0.93 22.15 -30.17
CA MET A 25 1.86 21.95 -31.30
C MET A 25 1.81 20.53 -31.87
N LEU A 26 1.74 19.51 -31.03
CA LEU A 26 1.60 18.10 -31.45
C LEU A 26 0.25 17.85 -32.12
N PHE A 27 -0.81 18.44 -31.57
CA PHE A 27 -2.15 18.36 -32.12
C PHE A 27 -2.20 18.97 -33.53
N ASP A 28 -1.67 20.18 -33.71
CA ASP A 28 -1.59 20.88 -35.02
C ASP A 28 -0.74 20.11 -36.01
N LYS A 29 0.44 19.61 -35.59
CA LYS A 29 1.30 18.79 -36.41
C LYS A 29 0.63 17.51 -36.90
N LEU A 30 -0.18 16.84 -36.05
CA LEU A 30 -0.92 15.66 -36.42
C LEU A 30 -2.15 15.98 -37.27
N SER A 31 -2.79 17.13 -37.04
CA SER A 31 -3.94 17.60 -37.80
C SER A 31 -3.56 17.99 -39.23
N ASN A 32 -2.34 18.57 -39.40
CA ASN A 32 -1.83 19.07 -40.67
C ASN A 32 -1.05 18.03 -41.50
N LYS A 33 -0.69 16.86 -40.89
CA LYS A 33 0.07 15.80 -41.60
C LYS A 33 -0.75 14.98 -42.61
N THR A 34 -2.02 15.22 -42.71
CA THR A 34 -2.90 14.40 -43.54
C THR A 34 -3.20 15.00 -44.91
N ASN A 35 -2.31 14.69 -45.88
CA ASN A 35 -2.66 14.65 -47.29
C ASN A 35 -3.53 13.37 -47.63
N SER A 36 -3.94 12.60 -46.65
CA SER A 36 -4.83 11.44 -46.78
C SER A 36 -6.15 11.69 -46.06
N ASN A 37 -7.26 11.28 -46.64
CA ASN A 37 -8.64 11.45 -46.18
C ASN A 37 -8.96 10.82 -44.80
N ARG A 38 -7.97 10.40 -43.99
CA ARG A 38 -8.12 9.87 -42.63
C ARG A 38 -7.33 10.66 -41.63
N LYS A 39 -8.02 11.51 -40.88
CA LYS A 39 -7.43 12.11 -39.67
C LYS A 39 -7.09 11.01 -38.65
N PRO A 40 -5.96 11.12 -37.91
CA PRO A 40 -5.67 10.18 -36.84
C PRO A 40 -6.83 10.11 -35.85
N ASP A 41 -7.20 8.90 -35.43
CA ASP A 41 -8.34 8.67 -34.52
C ASP A 41 -8.27 9.50 -33.23
N VAL A 42 -7.05 9.80 -32.74
CA VAL A 42 -6.85 10.62 -31.55
C VAL A 42 -7.25 12.08 -31.78
N ILE A 43 -7.00 12.63 -32.94
CA ILE A 43 -7.39 14.01 -33.31
C ILE A 43 -8.91 14.11 -33.44
N THR A 44 -9.52 13.15 -34.11
CA THR A 44 -10.97 13.04 -34.24
C THR A 44 -11.63 12.92 -32.85
N LEU A 45 -11.07 12.12 -31.95
CA LEU A 45 -11.53 11.97 -30.59
C LEU A 45 -11.48 13.29 -29.82
N ILE A 46 -10.33 13.96 -29.83
CA ILE A 46 -10.13 15.23 -29.12
C ILE A 46 -11.12 16.28 -29.59
N ASN A 47 -11.31 16.41 -30.93
CA ASN A 47 -12.25 17.37 -31.49
C ASN A 47 -13.72 17.06 -31.18
N ASN A 48 -14.13 15.80 -31.38
CA ASN A 48 -15.54 15.40 -31.20
C ASN A 48 -16.01 15.53 -29.75
N HIS A 49 -15.11 15.31 -28.79
CA HIS A 49 -15.44 15.36 -27.36
C HIS A 49 -14.91 16.61 -26.67
N LYS A 50 -14.31 17.56 -27.43
CA LYS A 50 -13.76 18.81 -26.90
C LYS A 50 -12.86 18.58 -25.68
N ILE A 51 -11.93 17.63 -25.77
CA ILE A 51 -11.03 17.28 -24.67
C ILE A 51 -10.12 18.48 -24.37
N ASP A 52 -10.28 19.06 -23.19
CA ASP A 52 -9.46 20.17 -22.72
C ASP A 52 -8.09 19.68 -22.29
N PHE A 53 -7.02 20.33 -22.78
CA PHE A 53 -5.65 19.94 -22.50
C PHE A 53 -5.23 20.24 -21.05
N ASN A 54 -5.81 21.25 -20.40
CA ASN A 54 -5.53 21.53 -18.99
C ASN A 54 -6.04 20.38 -18.13
N ILE A 55 -7.26 19.92 -18.38
CA ILE A 55 -7.87 18.78 -17.70
C ILE A 55 -7.05 17.50 -17.97
N ALA A 56 -6.65 17.26 -19.22
CA ALA A 56 -5.83 16.12 -19.58
C ALA A 56 -4.47 16.10 -18.86
N ILE A 57 -3.83 17.27 -18.68
CA ILE A 57 -2.58 17.42 -17.92
C ILE A 57 -2.82 17.12 -16.45
N GLN A 58 -3.85 17.68 -15.84
CA GLN A 58 -4.19 17.47 -14.43
C GLN A 58 -4.48 16.02 -14.12
N LEU A 59 -5.19 15.31 -14.99
CA LEU A 59 -5.52 13.89 -14.82
C LEU A 59 -4.32 12.96 -15.04
N SER A 60 -3.29 13.37 -15.77
CA SER A 60 -2.20 12.49 -16.21
C SER A 60 -0.86 12.69 -15.50
N HIS A 61 -0.53 13.89 -15.02
CA HIS A 61 0.82 14.21 -14.54
C HIS A 61 1.29 13.34 -13.35
N SER A 62 0.41 13.04 -12.40
CA SER A 62 0.74 12.19 -11.25
C SER A 62 1.00 10.73 -11.69
N MET A 63 0.21 10.23 -12.64
CA MET A 63 0.39 8.87 -13.20
C MET A 63 1.71 8.79 -13.99
N ILE A 64 2.05 9.82 -14.75
CA ILE A 64 3.32 9.90 -15.49
C ILE A 64 4.49 9.94 -14.50
N ALA A 65 4.41 10.74 -13.44
CA ALA A 65 5.47 10.82 -12.44
C ALA A 65 5.70 9.49 -11.70
N THR A 66 4.63 8.80 -11.34
CA THR A 66 4.69 7.46 -10.74
C THR A 66 5.25 6.44 -11.74
N GLY A 67 4.72 6.39 -12.95
CA GLY A 67 5.18 5.48 -13.99
C GLY A 67 6.66 5.66 -14.35
N VAL A 68 7.14 6.91 -14.35
CA VAL A 68 8.57 7.24 -14.55
C VAL A 68 9.44 6.78 -13.40
N SER A 69 8.98 6.89 -12.15
CA SER A 69 9.73 6.45 -10.97
C SER A 69 9.85 4.93 -10.86
N GLU A 70 8.82 4.22 -11.32
CA GLU A 70 8.75 2.76 -11.28
C GLU A 70 9.29 2.08 -12.55
N GLY A 71 9.58 2.84 -13.59
CA GLY A 71 9.97 2.29 -14.89
C GLY A 71 8.87 1.45 -15.53
N GLN A 72 7.62 1.94 -15.48
CA GLN A 72 6.45 1.21 -15.98
C GLN A 72 6.50 0.97 -17.49
N ASN A 73 5.75 -0.06 -17.91
CA ASN A 73 5.55 -0.35 -19.32
C ASN A 73 4.74 0.80 -19.97
N LEU A 74 5.26 1.32 -21.08
CA LEU A 74 4.66 2.45 -21.82
C LEU A 74 3.19 2.17 -22.21
N THR A 75 2.92 0.97 -22.73
CA THR A 75 1.58 0.61 -23.19
C THR A 75 0.58 0.60 -22.02
N GLN A 76 0.95 0.02 -20.89
CA GLN A 76 0.11 -0.02 -19.69
C GLN A 76 -0.14 1.38 -19.13
N LEU A 77 0.90 2.20 -19.01
CA LEU A 77 0.78 3.58 -18.55
C LEU A 77 -0.09 4.41 -19.49
N ALA A 78 0.11 4.30 -20.80
CA ALA A 78 -0.65 5.04 -21.78
C ALA A 78 -2.13 4.65 -21.78
N ILE A 79 -2.45 3.35 -21.69
CA ILE A 79 -3.85 2.89 -21.57
C ILE A 79 -4.48 3.46 -20.29
N ALA A 80 -3.79 3.39 -19.15
CA ALA A 80 -4.31 3.87 -17.89
C ALA A 80 -4.59 5.39 -17.90
N ILE A 81 -3.69 6.19 -18.51
CA ILE A 81 -3.90 7.63 -18.70
C ILE A 81 -5.10 7.89 -19.62
N GLY A 82 -5.14 7.23 -20.76
CA GLY A 82 -6.24 7.38 -21.71
C GLY A 82 -7.58 7.00 -21.10
N ASP A 83 -7.65 5.88 -20.37
CA ASP A 83 -8.86 5.42 -19.67
C ASP A 83 -9.34 6.44 -18.65
N ARG A 84 -8.44 7.07 -17.90
CA ARG A 84 -8.78 8.09 -16.92
C ARG A 84 -9.39 9.35 -17.58
N ILE A 85 -8.80 9.79 -18.70
CA ILE A 85 -9.33 10.95 -19.44
C ILE A 85 -10.67 10.61 -20.08
N LEU A 86 -10.80 9.46 -20.75
CA LEU A 86 -12.06 9.04 -21.36
C LEU A 86 -13.18 8.86 -20.32
N ALA A 87 -12.86 8.34 -19.14
CA ALA A 87 -13.82 8.24 -18.05
C ALA A 87 -14.33 9.61 -17.59
N PHE A 88 -13.44 10.60 -17.47
CA PHE A 88 -13.82 11.97 -17.09
C PHE A 88 -14.82 12.59 -18.08
N TYR A 89 -14.65 12.30 -19.38
CA TYR A 89 -15.55 12.78 -20.43
C TYR A 89 -16.73 11.83 -20.72
N ASN A 90 -16.94 10.79 -19.91
CA ASN A 90 -17.99 9.77 -20.10
C ASN A 90 -17.95 9.08 -21.48
N ILE A 91 -16.76 8.88 -22.02
CA ILE A 91 -16.54 8.25 -23.30
C ILE A 91 -16.29 6.75 -23.12
N ASN A 92 -16.93 5.92 -23.93
CA ASN A 92 -16.73 4.46 -23.89
C ASN A 92 -15.26 4.07 -24.09
N LYS A 93 -14.71 3.33 -23.16
CA LYS A 93 -13.31 2.90 -23.15
C LYS A 93 -13.09 1.81 -24.21
N LYS A 94 -12.27 2.12 -25.20
CA LYS A 94 -11.69 1.13 -26.12
C LYS A 94 -10.19 1.18 -25.95
N SER A 95 -9.56 0.07 -25.60
CA SER A 95 -8.11 0.00 -25.29
C SER A 95 -7.21 0.61 -26.37
N SER A 96 -7.61 0.50 -27.65
CA SER A 96 -6.86 1.11 -28.75
C SER A 96 -6.94 2.63 -28.77
N ILE A 97 -8.07 3.20 -28.38
CA ILE A 97 -8.30 4.66 -28.29
C ILE A 97 -7.60 5.21 -27.05
N SER A 98 -7.75 4.54 -25.91
CA SER A 98 -7.06 4.88 -24.67
C SER A 98 -5.54 4.90 -24.87
N LEU A 99 -4.99 3.88 -25.53
CA LEU A 99 -3.57 3.80 -25.86
C LEU A 99 -3.11 5.00 -26.69
N LYS A 100 -3.83 5.35 -27.77
CA LYS A 100 -3.49 6.46 -28.65
C LYS A 100 -3.52 7.79 -27.92
N LEU A 101 -4.55 8.04 -27.08
CA LEU A 101 -4.68 9.24 -26.28
C LEU A 101 -3.56 9.35 -25.23
N GLY A 102 -3.31 8.26 -24.49
CA GLY A 102 -2.24 8.25 -23.50
C GLY A 102 -0.85 8.43 -24.10
N ILE A 103 -0.55 7.84 -25.26
CA ILE A 103 0.70 8.08 -26.00
C ILE A 103 0.82 9.54 -26.42
N PHE A 104 -0.26 10.16 -26.91
CA PHE A 104 -0.27 11.57 -27.27
C PHE A 104 0.13 12.44 -26.07
N ILE A 105 -0.47 12.18 -24.91
CA ILE A 105 -0.16 12.88 -23.66
C ILE A 105 1.32 12.67 -23.26
N ILE A 106 1.78 11.41 -23.18
CA ILE A 106 3.16 11.09 -22.76
C ILE A 106 4.18 11.75 -23.70
N ASN A 107 3.91 11.81 -24.99
CA ASN A 107 4.78 12.47 -25.96
C ASN A 107 4.95 13.97 -25.68
N SER A 108 3.92 14.65 -25.18
CA SER A 108 4.02 16.06 -24.81
C SER A 108 5.01 16.29 -23.68
N TYR A 109 5.10 15.37 -22.72
CA TYR A 109 6.11 15.40 -21.65
C TYR A 109 7.51 14.98 -22.16
N SER A 110 7.55 14.08 -23.14
CA SER A 110 8.80 13.62 -23.75
C SER A 110 9.50 14.72 -24.55
N THR A 111 8.75 15.55 -25.27
CA THR A 111 9.30 16.69 -26.02
C THR A 111 9.97 17.73 -25.12
N LEU A 112 9.53 17.83 -23.87
CA LEU A 112 10.14 18.69 -22.85
C LEU A 112 11.28 18.02 -22.07
N PHE A 113 11.71 16.84 -22.48
CA PHE A 113 12.74 16.04 -21.79
C PHE A 113 12.41 15.68 -20.33
N MET A 114 11.14 15.72 -19.95
CA MET A 114 10.68 15.28 -18.62
C MET A 114 10.62 13.77 -18.52
N VAL A 115 10.31 13.11 -19.63
CA VAL A 115 10.12 11.67 -19.77
C VAL A 115 10.98 11.14 -20.92
N VAL A 116 11.55 9.96 -20.75
CA VAL A 116 12.29 9.23 -21.79
C VAL A 116 11.72 7.82 -21.90
N VAL A 117 11.42 7.40 -23.12
CA VAL A 117 10.99 6.03 -23.42
C VAL A 117 12.19 5.22 -23.88
N LYS A 118 12.46 4.10 -23.21
CA LYS A 118 13.55 3.18 -23.55
C LYS A 118 13.00 1.82 -23.92
N LEU A 119 13.60 1.24 -24.96
CA LEU A 119 13.34 -0.14 -25.36
C LEU A 119 14.16 -1.07 -24.48
N ILE A 120 13.50 -1.97 -23.75
CA ILE A 120 14.14 -2.91 -22.83
C ILE A 120 13.74 -4.34 -23.21
N ARG A 121 14.73 -5.24 -23.16
CA ARG A 121 14.50 -6.67 -23.33
C ARG A 121 14.22 -7.29 -21.97
N GLU A 122 13.00 -7.80 -21.77
CA GLU A 122 12.63 -8.56 -20.58
C GLU A 122 12.63 -10.05 -20.87
N TYR A 123 13.21 -10.83 -19.96
CA TYR A 123 13.21 -12.28 -20.05
C TYR A 123 12.01 -12.82 -19.28
N TYR A 124 11.14 -13.54 -19.99
CA TYR A 124 10.00 -14.26 -19.42
C TYR A 124 10.32 -15.73 -19.20
N GLN A 125 9.40 -16.44 -18.55
CA GLN A 125 9.50 -17.88 -18.34
C GLN A 125 9.83 -18.62 -19.65
N HIS A 126 10.66 -19.65 -19.56
CA HIS A 126 11.14 -20.47 -20.70
C HIS A 126 12.06 -19.74 -21.70
N ASN A 127 12.92 -18.84 -21.24
CA ASN A 127 13.90 -18.13 -22.09
C ASN A 127 13.30 -17.29 -23.24
N LYS A 128 12.01 -17.04 -23.22
CA LYS A 128 11.41 -16.12 -24.19
C LYS A 128 11.78 -14.68 -23.85
N VAL A 129 12.35 -13.98 -24.82
CA VAL A 129 12.69 -12.57 -24.70
C VAL A 129 11.55 -11.75 -25.26
N LYS A 130 10.98 -10.87 -24.43
CA LYS A 130 10.01 -9.87 -24.88
C LYS A 130 10.67 -8.51 -24.86
N THR A 131 10.57 -7.79 -25.94
CA THR A 131 11.00 -6.42 -26.01
C THR A 131 9.83 -5.51 -25.63
N VAL A 132 10.03 -4.64 -24.64
CA VAL A 132 9.01 -3.73 -24.14
C VAL A 132 9.53 -2.30 -24.07
N TYR A 133 8.66 -1.35 -24.31
CA TYR A 133 8.96 0.06 -24.08
C TYR A 133 8.67 0.40 -22.61
N LYS A 134 9.65 1.00 -21.93
CA LYS A 134 9.50 1.50 -20.56
C LYS A 134 9.73 2.99 -20.47
N VAL A 135 9.04 3.61 -19.53
CA VAL A 135 9.05 5.05 -19.29
C VAL A 135 10.00 5.35 -18.14
N TYR A 136 10.92 6.28 -18.32
CA TYR A 136 11.91 6.71 -17.33
C TYR A 136 12.00 8.22 -17.20
N ALA A 137 12.62 8.68 -16.12
CA ALA A 137 12.87 10.09 -15.89
C ALA A 137 13.81 10.66 -16.96
N GLY A 138 13.42 11.77 -17.57
CA GLY A 138 14.22 12.55 -18.48
C GLY A 138 15.16 13.54 -17.76
N LYS A 139 15.88 14.36 -18.53
CA LYS A 139 16.80 15.38 -18.00
C LYS A 139 16.06 16.41 -17.14
N ASN A 140 14.86 16.83 -17.53
CA ASN A 140 14.03 17.81 -16.84
C ASN A 140 13.04 17.17 -15.83
N ARG A 141 13.43 16.07 -15.20
CA ARG A 141 12.60 15.37 -14.20
C ARG A 141 12.17 16.24 -13.01
N ASN A 142 12.94 17.28 -12.70
CA ASN A 142 12.61 18.18 -11.59
C ASN A 142 11.38 19.05 -11.91
N ASP A 143 11.16 19.39 -13.17
CA ASP A 143 9.96 20.11 -13.60
C ASP A 143 8.70 19.24 -13.46
N LEU A 144 8.81 17.95 -13.81
CA LEU A 144 7.72 17.00 -13.55
C LEU A 144 7.39 16.89 -12.05
N ARG A 145 8.42 16.89 -11.18
CA ARG A 145 8.22 16.87 -9.71
C ARG A 145 7.56 18.15 -9.18
N LYS A 146 7.94 19.32 -9.72
CA LYS A 146 7.31 20.60 -9.37
C LYS A 146 5.84 20.60 -9.78
N LEU A 147 5.54 20.16 -11.00
CA LEU A 147 4.18 20.04 -11.50
C LEU A 147 3.31 19.13 -10.59
N VAL A 148 3.85 17.97 -10.19
CA VAL A 148 3.14 17.08 -9.25
C VAL A 148 2.87 17.77 -7.91
N LYS A 149 3.79 18.58 -7.42
CA LYS A 149 3.61 19.32 -6.17
C LYS A 149 2.56 20.43 -6.30
N GLU A 150 2.58 21.17 -7.41
CA GLU A 150 1.59 22.23 -7.71
C GLU A 150 0.16 21.66 -7.81
N PHE A 151 0.01 20.44 -8.35
CA PHE A 151 -1.27 19.77 -8.54
C PHE A 151 -1.58 18.68 -7.51
N SER A 152 -0.76 18.48 -6.49
CA SER A 152 -0.98 17.44 -5.48
C SER A 152 -2.30 17.63 -4.71
N GLU A 153 -2.79 18.85 -4.62
CA GLU A 153 -4.08 19.16 -4.00
C GLU A 153 -5.28 18.78 -4.89
N VAL A 154 -5.07 18.60 -6.19
CA VAL A 154 -6.11 18.25 -7.18
C VAL A 154 -6.08 16.76 -7.53
N SER A 155 -5.04 16.03 -7.14
CA SER A 155 -4.76 14.68 -7.64
C SER A 155 -5.61 13.56 -7.01
N ASP A 156 -6.38 13.83 -5.95
CA ASP A 156 -7.36 12.88 -5.40
C ASP A 156 -8.77 13.33 -5.80
N PRO A 157 -9.34 12.77 -6.89
CA PRO A 157 -10.70 13.12 -7.33
C PRO A 157 -11.76 12.66 -6.33
N TYR A 158 -11.42 11.74 -5.42
CA TYR A 158 -12.35 11.17 -4.46
C TYR A 158 -11.93 11.51 -3.03
N LYS A 159 -12.09 12.79 -2.66
CA LYS A 159 -11.88 13.22 -1.27
C LYS A 159 -12.99 12.69 -0.36
N PRO A 160 -12.74 12.52 0.95
CA PRO A 160 -13.80 12.34 1.92
C PRO A 160 -14.87 13.44 1.80
N LEU A 161 -16.10 13.12 2.17
CA LEU A 161 -17.25 14.00 2.02
C LEU A 161 -17.58 14.69 3.35
N LEU A 162 -17.94 15.98 3.32
CA LEU A 162 -18.44 16.71 4.51
C LEU A 162 -19.90 16.38 4.84
N SER A 163 -20.60 15.70 3.96
CA SER A 163 -21.94 15.16 4.15
C SER A 163 -21.95 13.66 3.95
N ARG A 164 -22.96 12.97 4.47
CA ARG A 164 -23.11 11.53 4.25
C ARG A 164 -23.19 11.23 2.75
N ALA A 165 -22.43 10.22 2.30
CA ALA A 165 -22.48 9.74 0.93
C ALA A 165 -23.89 9.29 0.53
N PRO A 166 -24.30 9.50 -0.73
CA PRO A 166 -25.57 8.98 -1.24
C PRO A 166 -25.69 7.47 -1.06
N ASP A 167 -26.85 7.00 -0.63
CA ASP A 167 -27.08 5.56 -0.47
C ASP A 167 -27.11 4.86 -1.83
N TRP A 168 -26.44 3.74 -1.90
CA TRP A 168 -26.54 2.82 -3.02
C TRP A 168 -27.94 2.21 -3.09
N LYS A 169 -28.63 2.44 -4.20
CA LYS A 169 -29.94 1.83 -4.50
C LYS A 169 -29.81 0.75 -5.58
N PHE A 170 -28.84 0.95 -6.48
CA PHE A 170 -28.55 0.10 -7.62
C PHE A 170 -27.02 -0.02 -7.80
N GLY A 171 -26.59 -0.65 -8.88
CA GLY A 171 -25.19 -0.85 -9.21
C GLY A 171 -24.41 0.43 -9.55
N THR A 172 -25.08 1.57 -9.69
CA THR A 172 -24.47 2.88 -9.93
C THR A 172 -25.03 3.94 -8.99
N VAL A 173 -24.23 4.96 -8.68
CA VAL A 173 -24.64 6.15 -7.93
C VAL A 173 -23.92 7.37 -8.50
N LYS A 174 -24.62 8.50 -8.54
CA LYS A 174 -24.01 9.81 -8.83
C LYS A 174 -23.51 10.43 -7.54
N ILE A 175 -22.27 10.88 -7.55
CA ILE A 175 -21.67 11.60 -6.43
C ILE A 175 -21.79 13.12 -6.66
N ASP A 176 -21.45 13.91 -5.64
CA ASP A 176 -21.66 15.37 -5.61
C ASP A 176 -21.02 16.13 -6.77
N ASN A 177 -19.97 15.60 -7.38
CA ASN A 177 -19.32 16.18 -8.57
C ASN A 177 -20.03 15.82 -9.88
N GLY A 178 -21.16 15.10 -9.84
CA GLY A 178 -21.92 14.63 -11.00
C GLY A 178 -21.36 13.38 -11.68
N GLU A 179 -20.23 12.85 -11.21
CA GLU A 179 -19.64 11.61 -11.72
C GLU A 179 -20.48 10.40 -11.29
N GLU A 180 -20.71 9.49 -12.23
CA GLU A 180 -21.37 8.22 -11.95
C GLU A 180 -20.33 7.16 -11.61
N ILE A 181 -20.42 6.63 -10.40
CA ILE A 181 -19.56 5.54 -9.95
C ILE A 181 -20.32 4.22 -9.88
N LYS A 182 -19.61 3.10 -10.06
CA LYS A 182 -20.18 1.75 -10.02
C LYS A 182 -19.95 1.12 -8.65
N LEU A 183 -20.94 0.38 -8.14
CA LEU A 183 -20.83 -0.35 -6.87
C LEU A 183 -19.65 -1.34 -6.89
N ILE A 184 -19.50 -2.09 -7.98
CA ILE A 184 -18.38 -3.02 -8.16
C ILE A 184 -17.35 -2.39 -9.10
N LYS A 185 -16.12 -2.27 -8.59
CA LYS A 185 -15.00 -1.70 -9.34
C LYS A 185 -14.68 -2.57 -10.58
N ASN A 186 -14.51 -1.91 -11.72
CA ASN A 186 -14.17 -2.55 -13.01
C ASN A 186 -15.20 -3.57 -13.53
N VAL A 187 -16.46 -3.48 -13.10
CA VAL A 187 -17.53 -4.35 -13.60
C VAL A 187 -17.86 -4.02 -15.07
N ASN A 188 -18.11 -5.06 -15.86
CA ASN A 188 -18.63 -4.89 -17.23
C ASN A 188 -20.13 -4.50 -17.22
N GLN A 189 -20.67 -4.11 -18.38
CA GLN A 189 -22.05 -3.64 -18.50
C GLN A 189 -23.07 -4.76 -18.26
N ASP A 190 -22.77 -5.99 -18.71
CA ASP A 190 -23.68 -7.13 -18.54
C ASP A 190 -23.84 -7.51 -17.06
N THR A 191 -22.71 -7.56 -16.33
CA THR A 191 -22.74 -7.80 -14.87
C THR A 191 -23.42 -6.64 -14.13
N LEU A 192 -23.22 -5.39 -14.57
CA LEU A 192 -23.90 -4.23 -13.99
C LEU A 192 -25.42 -4.32 -14.19
N ALA A 193 -25.88 -4.73 -15.36
CA ALA A 193 -27.29 -4.96 -15.64
C ALA A 193 -27.88 -6.04 -14.71
N GLN A 194 -27.17 -7.15 -14.52
CA GLN A 194 -27.57 -8.21 -13.58
C GLN A 194 -27.66 -7.71 -12.14
N ILE A 195 -26.69 -6.90 -11.68
CA ILE A 195 -26.73 -6.31 -10.32
C ILE A 195 -27.99 -5.45 -10.14
N ASN A 196 -28.36 -4.69 -11.16
CA ASN A 196 -29.55 -3.86 -11.12
C ASN A 196 -30.84 -4.71 -11.11
N GLU A 197 -30.85 -5.83 -11.84
CA GLU A 197 -32.00 -6.74 -11.94
C GLU A 197 -32.25 -7.53 -10.65
N TYR A 198 -31.17 -8.09 -10.07
CA TYR A 198 -31.32 -9.00 -8.91
C TYR A 198 -31.49 -8.30 -7.56
N ASN A 199 -31.36 -6.99 -7.51
CA ASN A 199 -31.53 -6.18 -6.28
C ASN A 199 -30.97 -6.88 -5.03
N THR A 200 -29.69 -6.72 -4.74
CA THR A 200 -28.99 -7.38 -3.64
C THR A 200 -29.09 -6.56 -2.32
N PRO A 201 -30.21 -6.61 -1.57
CA PRO A 201 -30.46 -5.70 -0.43
C PRO A 201 -29.42 -5.88 0.68
N ILE A 202 -28.92 -7.09 0.91
CA ILE A 202 -27.91 -7.35 1.95
C ILE A 202 -26.62 -6.59 1.65
N VAL A 203 -26.14 -6.65 0.40
CA VAL A 203 -24.91 -5.96 0.00
C VAL A 203 -25.09 -4.44 0.05
N LEU A 204 -26.20 -3.94 -0.50
CA LEU A 204 -26.51 -2.52 -0.51
C LEU A 204 -26.64 -1.97 0.92
N ASN A 205 -27.36 -2.68 1.80
CA ASN A 205 -27.47 -2.31 3.22
C ASN A 205 -26.12 -2.29 3.93
N ALA A 206 -25.26 -3.28 3.67
CA ALA A 206 -23.92 -3.33 4.26
C ALA A 206 -23.04 -2.14 3.84
N VAL A 207 -23.04 -1.81 2.53
CA VAL A 207 -22.29 -0.65 2.02
C VAL A 207 -22.85 0.66 2.57
N ASN A 208 -24.18 0.85 2.54
CA ASN A 208 -24.83 2.04 3.03
C ASN A 208 -24.62 2.24 4.55
N LYS A 209 -24.66 1.14 5.32
CA LYS A 209 -24.31 1.16 6.74
C LYS A 209 -22.85 1.59 6.95
N LYS A 210 -21.91 1.07 6.14
CA LYS A 210 -20.52 1.48 6.19
C LYS A 210 -20.34 2.96 5.84
N GLN A 211 -21.06 3.48 4.83
CA GLN A 211 -21.03 4.89 4.43
C GLN A 211 -21.65 5.84 5.45
N SER A 212 -22.52 5.36 6.32
CA SER A 212 -23.10 6.17 7.37
C SER A 212 -22.17 6.43 8.57
N ILE A 213 -21.00 5.81 8.61
CA ILE A 213 -20.03 6.02 9.68
C ILE A 213 -19.39 7.40 9.51
N ALA A 214 -19.54 8.23 10.54
CA ALA A 214 -18.94 9.55 10.62
C ALA A 214 -17.53 9.46 11.23
N TYR A 215 -16.57 10.05 10.55
CA TYR A 215 -15.17 10.13 10.97
C TYR A 215 -14.80 11.55 11.38
N TYR A 216 -13.69 11.66 12.10
CA TYR A 216 -13.17 12.91 12.61
C TYR A 216 -11.63 12.85 12.64
N VAL A 217 -10.97 13.96 12.29
CA VAL A 217 -9.51 14.12 12.48
C VAL A 217 -9.28 14.99 13.71
N LYS A 218 -8.72 14.42 14.77
CA LYS A 218 -8.37 15.15 16.00
C LYS A 218 -7.26 16.17 15.72
N PRO A 219 -7.47 17.47 16.06
CA PRO A 219 -6.46 18.50 15.83
C PRO A 219 -5.12 18.21 16.54
N GLU A 220 -5.15 17.54 17.70
CA GLU A 220 -3.99 17.20 18.49
C GLU A 220 -3.06 16.23 17.73
N ILE A 221 -3.63 15.12 17.23
CA ILE A 221 -2.84 14.12 16.50
C ILE A 221 -2.32 14.68 15.17
N PHE A 222 -3.11 15.52 14.49
CA PHE A 222 -2.69 16.20 13.27
C PHE A 222 -1.46 17.09 13.50
N LYS A 223 -1.44 17.87 14.57
CA LYS A 223 -0.31 18.74 14.94
C LYS A 223 0.96 17.94 15.23
N VAL A 224 0.84 16.83 15.94
CA VAL A 224 2.01 15.96 16.22
C VAL A 224 2.52 15.30 14.94
N TYR A 225 1.61 14.86 14.07
CA TYR A 225 1.99 14.30 12.78
C TYR A 225 2.74 15.31 11.90
N GLU A 226 2.20 16.53 11.77
CA GLU A 226 2.84 17.61 11.01
C GLU A 226 4.23 17.95 11.57
N TRP A 227 4.34 18.05 12.90
CA TRP A 227 5.60 18.26 13.58
C TRP A 227 6.60 17.12 13.33
N ALA A 228 6.18 15.88 13.48
CA ALA A 228 7.03 14.71 13.29
C ALA A 228 7.55 14.62 11.85
N LEU A 229 6.68 14.91 10.86
CA LEU A 229 7.07 14.91 9.45
C LEU A 229 8.07 16.03 9.13
N LYS A 230 7.85 17.23 9.68
CA LYS A 230 8.74 18.40 9.51
C LYS A 230 10.12 18.16 10.13
N ASN A 231 10.19 17.48 11.26
CA ASN A 231 11.44 17.20 11.99
C ASN A 231 12.10 15.88 11.55
N ASN A 232 11.53 15.16 10.56
CA ASN A 232 12.02 13.87 10.09
C ASN A 232 12.20 12.84 11.24
N GLU A 233 11.22 12.76 12.14
CA GLU A 233 11.26 11.83 13.28
C GLU A 233 11.23 10.37 12.83
N ASN A 234 11.77 9.46 13.66
CA ASN A 234 11.98 8.04 13.32
C ASN A 234 10.70 7.18 13.26
N CYS A 235 9.55 7.76 13.59
CA CYS A 235 8.25 7.09 13.50
C CYS A 235 7.77 6.81 12.06
N PHE A 236 8.44 7.37 11.05
CA PHE A 236 8.12 7.12 9.66
C PHE A 236 9.02 6.05 9.04
N GLU A 237 8.43 5.16 8.24
CA GLU A 237 9.18 4.10 7.54
C GLU A 237 10.34 4.64 6.69
N HIS A 238 10.22 5.84 6.11
CA HIS A 238 11.27 6.43 5.30
C HIS A 238 12.48 6.94 6.09
N ASN A 239 12.33 7.15 7.39
CA ASN A 239 13.42 7.53 8.31
C ASN A 239 13.96 6.32 9.09
N SER A 240 13.37 5.14 8.92
CA SER A 240 13.82 3.91 9.57
C SER A 240 15.24 3.57 9.11
N VAL A 241 16.11 3.24 10.07
CA VAL A 241 17.50 2.80 9.83
C VAL A 241 17.58 1.46 9.06
N LYS A 242 16.46 0.78 8.89
CA LYS A 242 16.36 -0.43 8.06
C LYS A 242 16.57 -0.04 6.60
N THR A 243 17.49 -0.72 5.96
CA THR A 243 17.94 -0.54 4.57
C THR A 243 16.81 -0.64 3.54
N ILE A 244 16.03 0.43 3.41
CA ILE A 244 15.13 0.60 2.28
C ILE A 244 15.86 1.37 1.18
N SER A 245 15.58 1.06 -0.09
CA SER A 245 16.18 1.80 -1.19
C SER A 245 15.79 3.29 -1.12
N ARG A 246 16.67 4.16 -1.63
CA ARG A 246 16.41 5.61 -1.66
C ARG A 246 15.10 5.95 -2.37
N GLU A 247 14.75 5.21 -3.42
CA GLU A 247 13.52 5.37 -4.17
C GLU A 247 12.30 5.02 -3.33
N ARG A 248 12.37 3.91 -2.57
CA ARG A 248 11.31 3.49 -1.64
C ARG A 248 11.15 4.49 -0.50
N ALA A 249 12.24 4.98 0.08
CA ALA A 249 12.19 6.02 1.13
C ALA A 249 11.51 7.30 0.62
N LEU A 250 11.85 7.75 -0.59
CA LEU A 250 11.20 8.91 -1.22
C LEU A 250 9.71 8.67 -1.50
N ALA A 251 9.32 7.47 -1.92
CA ALA A 251 7.91 7.12 -2.14
C ALA A 251 7.12 7.14 -0.82
N LYS A 252 7.68 6.57 0.26
CA LYS A 252 7.07 6.59 1.60
C LYS A 252 6.96 7.99 2.19
N LYS A 253 7.97 8.84 1.98
CA LYS A 253 7.88 10.24 2.39
C LYS A 253 6.75 10.98 1.67
N ARG A 254 6.61 10.78 0.36
CA ARG A 254 5.50 11.37 -0.40
C ARG A 254 4.14 10.86 0.06
N GLU A 255 4.02 9.56 0.33
CA GLU A 255 2.79 9.00 0.90
C GLU A 255 2.41 9.70 2.20
N ALA A 256 3.38 9.89 3.12
CA ALA A 256 3.15 10.61 4.38
C ALA A 256 2.73 12.09 4.15
N GLU A 257 3.37 12.79 3.21
CA GLU A 257 3.00 14.16 2.82
C GLU A 257 1.58 14.22 2.23
N GLN A 258 1.19 13.23 1.42
CA GLN A 258 -0.15 13.14 0.82
C GLN A 258 -1.23 12.86 1.87
N VAL A 259 -0.94 12.00 2.85
CA VAL A 259 -1.86 11.75 3.98
C VAL A 259 -2.08 13.05 4.78
N LEU A 260 -1.01 13.81 5.09
CA LEU A 260 -1.11 15.10 5.78
C LEU A 260 -1.99 16.09 4.99
N ASN A 261 -1.72 16.24 3.70
CA ASN A 261 -2.47 17.16 2.84
C ASN A 261 -3.95 16.76 2.70
N ALA A 262 -4.23 15.43 2.59
CA ALA A 262 -5.59 14.92 2.53
C ALA A 262 -6.36 15.11 3.84
N ALA A 263 -5.68 15.04 4.99
CA ALA A 263 -6.29 15.22 6.31
C ALA A 263 -6.59 16.70 6.63
N LYS A 264 -5.73 17.62 6.15
CA LYS A 264 -5.77 19.05 6.49
C LYS A 264 -7.16 19.73 6.35
N PRO A 265 -7.93 19.52 5.26
CA PRO A 265 -9.26 20.12 5.12
C PRO A 265 -10.29 19.61 6.13
N PHE A 266 -10.03 18.44 6.74
CA PHE A 266 -10.96 17.72 7.63
C PHE A 266 -10.60 17.83 9.12
N VAL A 267 -9.52 18.53 9.45
CA VAL A 267 -9.12 18.74 10.85
C VAL A 267 -10.23 19.48 11.59
N GLY A 268 -10.71 18.90 12.69
CA GLY A 268 -11.79 19.45 13.50
C GLY A 268 -13.17 19.37 12.87
N LYS A 269 -13.35 18.64 11.76
CA LYS A 269 -14.61 18.50 11.04
C LYS A 269 -15.05 17.06 10.96
N VAL A 270 -16.35 16.84 11.00
CA VAL A 270 -16.96 15.54 10.71
C VAL A 270 -16.96 15.31 9.21
N PHE A 271 -16.61 14.09 8.81
CA PHE A 271 -16.61 13.68 7.40
C PHE A 271 -17.00 12.22 7.24
N TYR A 272 -17.30 11.84 6.01
CA TYR A 272 -17.77 10.52 5.64
C TYR A 272 -16.96 9.96 4.49
N GLN A 273 -16.91 8.63 4.38
CA GLN A 273 -16.28 7.94 3.28
C GLN A 273 -17.33 7.35 2.33
N GLN A 274 -17.06 7.41 1.05
CA GLN A 274 -17.80 6.65 0.05
C GLN A 274 -17.06 5.37 -0.30
N TYR A 275 -17.80 4.27 -0.49
CA TYR A 275 -17.23 2.94 -0.70
C TYR A 275 -17.68 2.34 -2.02
N GLN A 276 -16.78 1.52 -2.58
CA GLN A 276 -17.05 0.57 -3.65
C GLN A 276 -16.71 -0.84 -3.18
N ALA A 277 -17.30 -1.85 -3.81
CA ALA A 277 -16.91 -3.24 -3.64
C ALA A 277 -15.97 -3.69 -4.76
N ASP A 278 -15.10 -4.69 -4.49
CA ASP A 278 -14.49 -5.48 -5.54
C ASP A 278 -15.37 -6.70 -5.90
N ASN A 279 -14.95 -7.45 -6.92
CA ASN A 279 -15.64 -8.67 -7.36
C ASN A 279 -15.65 -9.82 -6.32
N ARG A 280 -14.88 -9.68 -5.24
CA ARG A 280 -14.84 -10.62 -4.10
C ARG A 280 -15.72 -10.18 -2.94
N GLY A 281 -16.43 -9.04 -3.08
CA GLY A 281 -17.29 -8.47 -2.05
C GLY A 281 -16.56 -7.67 -0.96
N ARG A 282 -15.27 -7.34 -1.15
CA ARG A 282 -14.54 -6.48 -0.23
C ARG A 282 -14.85 -5.01 -0.51
N LEU A 283 -15.09 -4.25 0.55
CA LEU A 283 -15.39 -2.82 0.47
C LEU A 283 -14.10 -2.00 0.54
N TYR A 284 -13.99 -1.03 -0.35
CA TYR A 284 -12.87 -0.09 -0.42
C TYR A 284 -13.40 1.35 -0.44
N PRO A 285 -12.84 2.24 0.41
CA PRO A 285 -13.14 3.66 0.31
C PRO A 285 -12.61 4.20 -1.02
N LEU A 286 -13.28 5.20 -1.57
CA LEU A 286 -12.83 5.88 -2.79
C LEU A 286 -11.64 6.81 -2.50
N SER A 287 -11.63 7.47 -1.34
CA SER A 287 -10.51 8.30 -0.91
C SER A 287 -9.21 7.50 -0.84
N ALA A 288 -8.17 7.97 -1.54
CA ALA A 288 -6.91 7.24 -1.67
C ALA A 288 -6.03 7.34 -0.41
N TYR A 289 -6.02 8.48 0.27
CA TYR A 289 -5.03 8.75 1.32
C TYR A 289 -5.59 8.75 2.73
N LEU A 290 -6.70 9.42 2.98
CA LEU A 290 -7.30 9.51 4.32
C LEU A 290 -8.45 8.51 4.45
N ASN A 291 -8.11 7.27 4.77
CA ASN A 291 -9.08 6.19 4.98
C ASN A 291 -8.56 5.12 5.94
N GLU A 292 -9.46 4.30 6.45
CA GLU A 292 -9.19 3.27 7.46
C GLU A 292 -8.52 1.99 6.92
N LEU A 293 -8.33 1.86 5.62
CA LEU A 293 -7.62 0.73 4.99
C LEU A 293 -6.17 1.08 4.61
N ASN A 294 -5.78 2.32 4.81
CA ASN A 294 -4.45 2.80 4.47
C ASN A 294 -3.40 2.43 5.53
N SER A 295 -2.21 3.01 5.43
CA SER A 295 -1.08 2.82 6.35
C SER A 295 -1.38 3.36 7.77
N ASP A 296 -0.53 3.03 8.73
CA ASP A 296 -0.56 3.55 10.10
C ASP A 296 -0.72 5.07 10.15
N ASN A 297 -0.01 5.77 9.29
CA ASN A 297 -0.07 7.23 9.15
C ASN A 297 -1.49 7.78 8.99
N ALA A 298 -2.30 7.16 8.13
CA ALA A 298 -3.68 7.58 7.89
C ALA A 298 -4.62 7.10 8.99
N LYS A 299 -4.47 5.84 9.41
CA LYS A 299 -5.29 5.23 10.46
C LYS A 299 -5.17 5.97 11.80
N GLY A 300 -3.97 6.37 12.18
CA GLY A 300 -3.71 7.08 13.43
C GLY A 300 -4.39 8.46 13.49
N MET A 301 -4.62 9.11 12.34
CA MET A 301 -5.36 10.38 12.28
C MET A 301 -6.87 10.22 12.42
N LEU A 302 -7.41 9.03 12.16
CA LEU A 302 -8.85 8.79 12.15
C LEU A 302 -9.41 8.50 13.54
N SER A 303 -10.56 9.06 13.82
CA SER A 303 -11.39 8.76 14.98
C SER A 303 -12.85 8.69 14.58
N PHE A 304 -13.68 7.99 15.34
CA PHE A 304 -15.13 8.10 15.15
C PHE A 304 -15.62 9.48 15.60
N ALA A 305 -16.45 10.13 14.80
CA ALA A 305 -17.09 11.39 15.21
C ALA A 305 -18.08 11.16 16.35
N GLU A 306 -18.79 10.03 16.32
CA GLU A 306 -19.67 9.59 17.39
C GLU A 306 -18.92 8.62 18.30
N GLY A 307 -18.62 9.05 19.53
CA GLY A 307 -18.03 8.19 20.55
C GLY A 307 -19.05 7.28 21.19
N LYS A 308 -18.55 6.28 21.91
CA LYS A 308 -19.39 5.39 22.73
C LYS A 308 -18.78 5.24 24.13
N PRO A 309 -19.64 5.18 25.18
CA PRO A 309 -19.14 4.90 26.53
C PRO A 309 -18.47 3.51 26.56
N LEU A 310 -17.38 3.39 27.31
CA LEU A 310 -16.63 2.14 27.44
C LEU A 310 -17.50 1.03 28.05
N GLY A 311 -18.37 1.36 29.00
CA GLY A 311 -19.16 0.38 29.73
C GLY A 311 -18.27 -0.61 30.49
N LYS A 312 -18.85 -1.68 30.98
CA LYS A 312 -18.18 -2.68 31.84
C LYS A 312 -17.01 -3.43 31.19
N THR A 313 -17.02 -3.58 29.87
CA THR A 313 -16.03 -4.41 29.15
C THR A 313 -15.14 -3.62 28.20
N GLY A 314 -15.48 -2.36 27.93
CA GLY A 314 -14.79 -1.54 26.92
C GLY A 314 -13.35 -1.23 27.29
N LEU A 315 -13.05 -1.02 28.58
CA LEU A 315 -11.70 -0.76 29.05
C LEU A 315 -10.71 -1.87 28.62
N ASN A 316 -11.07 -3.13 28.84
CA ASN A 316 -10.21 -4.25 28.45
C ASN A 316 -10.01 -4.29 26.94
N GLN A 317 -11.04 -4.00 26.15
CA GLN A 317 -10.94 -3.94 24.69
C GLN A 317 -10.07 -2.78 24.22
N PHE A 318 -10.13 -1.66 24.90
CA PHE A 318 -9.28 -0.50 24.67
C PHE A 318 -7.81 -0.82 25.00
N TYR A 319 -7.54 -1.49 26.12
CA TYR A 319 -6.19 -1.94 26.47
C TYR A 319 -5.64 -2.97 25.48
N HIS A 320 -6.46 -3.90 24.99
CA HIS A 320 -6.06 -4.80 23.90
C HIS A 320 -5.64 -4.04 22.65
N HIS A 321 -6.36 -2.96 22.31
CA HIS A 321 -5.99 -2.13 21.16
C HIS A 321 -4.63 -1.45 21.37
N ILE A 322 -4.41 -0.83 22.54
CA ILE A 322 -3.13 -0.18 22.90
C ILE A 322 -1.98 -1.19 22.79
N ALA A 323 -2.11 -2.37 23.41
CA ALA A 323 -1.09 -3.41 23.38
C ALA A 323 -0.81 -3.90 21.95
N ASN A 324 -1.85 -4.09 21.12
CA ASN A 324 -1.70 -4.50 19.73
C ASN A 324 -0.95 -3.45 18.89
N MET A 325 -1.26 -2.18 19.08
CA MET A 325 -0.60 -1.10 18.31
C MET A 325 0.85 -0.90 18.76
N PHE A 326 1.16 -1.19 20.02
CA PHE A 326 2.54 -1.16 20.51
C PHE A 326 3.39 -2.29 19.89
N GLY A 327 2.79 -3.44 19.59
CA GLY A 327 3.46 -4.61 19.01
C GLY A 327 3.31 -5.90 19.82
N GLU A 328 2.50 -5.87 20.89
CA GLU A 328 2.20 -7.02 21.77
C GLU A 328 0.94 -7.78 21.33
N ASP A 329 0.73 -7.87 20.00
CA ASP A 329 -0.44 -8.47 19.38
C ASP A 329 -0.57 -9.99 19.61
N LYS A 330 0.53 -10.67 19.96
CA LYS A 330 0.60 -12.13 20.20
C LYS A 330 0.35 -12.52 21.65
N LEU A 331 0.32 -11.57 22.58
CA LEU A 331 0.00 -11.88 23.97
C LEU A 331 -1.45 -12.35 24.14
N PRO A 332 -1.74 -13.26 25.09
CA PRO A 332 -3.11 -13.54 25.53
C PRO A 332 -3.83 -12.28 26.02
N HIS A 333 -5.16 -12.30 25.97
CA HIS A 333 -5.96 -11.12 26.31
C HIS A 333 -5.67 -10.55 27.70
N ASN A 334 -5.56 -11.41 28.73
CA ASN A 334 -5.24 -11.02 30.08
C ASN A 334 -3.81 -10.46 30.24
N GLU A 335 -2.86 -10.96 29.47
CA GLU A 335 -1.49 -10.46 29.48
C GLU A 335 -1.38 -9.09 28.78
N LYS A 336 -2.19 -8.82 27.75
CA LYS A 336 -2.30 -7.49 27.13
C LYS A 336 -2.81 -6.44 28.12
N VAL A 337 -3.82 -6.80 28.91
CA VAL A 337 -4.33 -5.89 29.97
C VAL A 337 -3.24 -5.60 30.98
N LYS A 338 -2.58 -6.63 31.54
CA LYS A 338 -1.47 -6.46 32.48
C LYS A 338 -0.31 -5.66 31.92
N PHE A 339 0.00 -5.82 30.63
CA PHE A 339 1.04 -5.04 29.95
C PHE A 339 0.70 -3.55 29.97
N VAL A 340 -0.53 -3.19 29.62
CA VAL A 340 -0.96 -1.78 29.60
C VAL A 340 -1.05 -1.22 31.01
N GLU A 341 -1.54 -1.99 32.00
CA GLU A 341 -1.58 -1.60 33.42
C GLU A 341 -0.17 -1.33 33.98
N LYS A 342 0.80 -2.16 33.62
CA LYS A 342 2.20 -1.98 34.00
C LYS A 342 2.80 -0.70 33.43
N GLU A 343 2.51 -0.40 32.17
CA GLU A 343 3.05 0.77 31.45
C GLU A 343 2.14 2.01 31.54
N TYR A 344 1.05 1.94 32.31
CA TYR A 344 -0.05 2.92 32.32
C TYR A 344 0.44 4.36 32.40
N TYR A 345 1.21 4.69 33.44
CA TYR A 345 1.69 6.07 33.66
C TYR A 345 2.65 6.53 32.57
N ASN A 346 3.44 5.62 32.00
CA ASN A 346 4.33 5.92 30.91
C ASN A 346 3.53 6.24 29.63
N PHE A 347 2.48 5.45 29.35
CA PHE A 347 1.59 5.69 28.21
C PHE A 347 0.76 6.96 28.37
N VAL A 348 0.22 7.22 29.55
CA VAL A 348 -0.47 8.50 29.85
C VAL A 348 0.47 9.70 29.64
N ARG A 349 1.73 9.61 30.08
CA ARG A 349 2.72 10.65 29.83
C ARG A 349 2.97 10.88 28.34
N MET A 350 3.11 9.81 27.55
CA MET A 350 3.25 9.91 26.09
C MET A 350 2.04 10.58 25.44
N GLY A 351 0.83 10.28 25.92
CA GLY A 351 -0.40 10.91 25.45
C GLY A 351 -0.51 12.39 25.80
N LYS A 352 -0.07 12.80 27.01
CA LYS A 352 -0.11 14.19 27.48
C LYS A 352 0.98 15.07 26.86
N ASP A 353 2.18 14.51 26.65
CA ASP A 353 3.34 15.24 26.10
C ASP A 353 4.07 14.42 25.02
N PRO A 354 3.48 14.26 23.84
CA PRO A 354 4.03 13.44 22.77
C PRO A 354 5.32 14.01 22.14
N TYR A 355 5.59 15.30 22.34
CA TYR A 355 6.78 15.96 21.79
C TYR A 355 8.05 15.63 22.58
N ASN A 356 7.95 15.47 23.90
CA ASN A 356 9.07 15.16 24.79
C ASN A 356 9.08 13.67 25.19
N ALA A 357 7.92 13.06 25.41
CA ALA A 357 7.79 11.64 25.74
C ALA A 357 7.68 10.79 24.46
N LYS A 358 8.78 10.67 23.71
CA LYS A 358 8.84 10.09 22.35
C LYS A 358 8.78 8.56 22.28
N GLY A 359 8.61 7.85 23.38
CA GLY A 359 8.54 6.37 23.38
C GLY A 359 7.46 5.77 22.50
N TRP A 360 6.42 6.53 22.14
CA TRP A 360 5.38 6.12 21.20
C TRP A 360 5.93 5.82 19.79
N MET A 361 7.08 6.40 19.41
CA MET A 361 7.72 6.19 18.11
C MET A 361 8.32 4.78 17.95
N GLU A 362 8.51 4.06 19.07
CA GLU A 362 9.03 2.70 19.10
C GLU A 362 7.95 1.64 18.86
N ALA A 363 6.67 2.04 18.91
CA ALA A 363 5.54 1.15 18.68
C ALA A 363 5.57 0.57 17.25
N GLU A 364 4.97 -0.62 17.05
CA GLU A 364 4.87 -1.25 15.73
C GLU A 364 4.02 -0.40 14.77
N GLU A 365 2.93 0.22 15.31
CA GLU A 365 2.04 1.15 14.60
C GLU A 365 2.02 2.51 15.34
N PRO A 366 3.06 3.36 15.15
CA PRO A 366 3.32 4.51 16.01
C PRO A 366 2.17 5.52 16.10
N PHE A 367 1.53 5.86 14.99
CA PHE A 367 0.47 6.87 14.99
C PHE A 367 -0.87 6.35 15.51
N GLN A 368 -1.20 5.09 15.27
CA GLN A 368 -2.36 4.45 15.90
C GLN A 368 -2.16 4.30 17.40
N PHE A 369 -0.95 3.91 17.82
CA PHE A 369 -0.59 3.85 19.24
C PHE A 369 -0.65 5.23 19.89
N LEU A 370 -0.07 6.26 19.27
CA LEU A 370 -0.14 7.63 19.78
C LEU A 370 -1.59 8.11 19.93
N SER A 371 -2.44 7.88 18.93
CA SER A 371 -3.86 8.24 19.00
C SER A 371 -4.56 7.55 20.17
N ALA A 372 -4.24 6.28 20.43
CA ALA A 372 -4.79 5.52 21.55
C ALA A 372 -4.27 6.02 22.91
N VAL A 373 -2.99 6.32 23.06
CA VAL A 373 -2.47 6.83 24.35
C VAL A 373 -2.87 8.28 24.64
N MET A 374 -3.13 9.09 23.60
CA MET A 374 -3.79 10.40 23.79
C MET A 374 -5.23 10.24 24.32
N GLU A 375 -5.95 9.23 23.86
CA GLU A 375 -7.27 8.90 24.39
C GLU A 375 -7.17 8.33 25.81
N LEU A 376 -6.14 7.52 26.11
CA LEU A 376 -5.86 7.01 27.45
C LEU A 376 -5.59 8.16 28.43
N ALA A 377 -4.88 9.21 28.01
CA ALA A 377 -4.64 10.38 28.84
C ALA A 377 -5.95 11.13 29.17
N LYS A 378 -6.88 11.20 28.24
CA LYS A 378 -8.23 11.76 28.49
C LYS A 378 -9.07 10.86 29.40
N LEU A 379 -8.93 9.55 29.28
CA LEU A 379 -9.56 8.59 30.19
C LEU A 379 -9.02 8.74 31.62
N ASP A 380 -7.71 8.92 31.78
CA ASP A 380 -7.05 9.20 33.07
C ASP A 380 -7.62 10.47 33.73
N GLU A 381 -7.76 11.56 32.98
CA GLU A 381 -8.36 12.80 33.44
C GLU A 381 -9.84 12.62 33.82
N HIS A 382 -10.59 11.87 33.01
CA HIS A 382 -11.98 11.54 33.31
C HIS A 382 -12.10 10.72 34.60
N PHE A 383 -11.26 9.70 34.79
CA PHE A 383 -11.25 8.89 36.00
C PHE A 383 -10.94 9.71 37.26
N VAL A 384 -9.98 10.62 37.17
CA VAL A 384 -9.65 11.53 38.27
C VAL A 384 -10.83 12.45 38.62
N ALA A 385 -11.57 12.91 37.61
CA ALA A 385 -12.71 13.82 37.80
C ALA A 385 -14.00 13.12 38.26
N MET A 386 -14.29 11.93 37.71
CA MET A 386 -15.58 11.26 37.85
C MET A 386 -15.55 9.99 38.72
N GLY A 387 -14.37 9.44 39.01
CA GLY A 387 -14.18 8.23 39.82
C GLY A 387 -14.58 6.91 39.13
N ASN A 388 -14.96 6.97 37.84
CA ASN A 388 -15.30 5.77 37.06
C ASN A 388 -14.78 5.85 35.62
N VAL A 389 -14.70 4.72 34.94
CA VAL A 389 -14.25 4.60 33.54
C VAL A 389 -15.37 4.20 32.59
N GLU A 390 -16.49 3.69 33.12
CA GLU A 390 -17.57 3.11 32.31
C GLU A 390 -18.28 4.17 31.48
N ASP A 391 -18.42 5.39 32.00
CA ASP A 391 -19.09 6.52 31.35
C ASP A 391 -18.17 7.28 30.40
N PHE A 392 -16.87 6.98 30.37
CA PHE A 392 -15.96 7.62 29.44
C PHE A 392 -16.34 7.30 27.99
N VAL A 393 -16.59 8.37 27.21
CA VAL A 393 -16.96 8.26 25.80
C VAL A 393 -15.69 8.20 24.95
N SER A 394 -15.38 7.01 24.44
CA SER A 394 -14.22 6.79 23.57
C SER A 394 -14.59 6.96 22.11
N HIS A 395 -13.68 7.62 21.36
CA HIS A 395 -13.74 7.83 19.91
C HIS A 395 -12.74 6.96 19.16
N THR A 396 -12.03 6.07 19.85
CA THR A 396 -10.95 5.25 19.28
C THR A 396 -11.50 4.22 18.30
N ILE A 397 -10.87 4.13 17.12
CA ILE A 397 -11.11 3.08 16.15
C ILE A 397 -10.22 1.89 16.51
N CYS A 398 -10.84 0.80 16.96
CA CYS A 398 -10.13 -0.46 17.23
C CYS A 398 -10.07 -1.30 15.96
N TYR A 399 -8.88 -1.43 15.38
CA TYR A 399 -8.64 -2.26 14.21
C TYR A 399 -8.49 -3.73 14.60
N ARG A 400 -9.23 -4.60 13.92
CA ARG A 400 -9.17 -6.06 14.13
C ARG A 400 -9.15 -6.75 12.79
N ASP A 401 -8.31 -7.78 12.70
CA ASP A 401 -8.19 -8.64 11.52
C ASP A 401 -8.33 -10.11 11.93
N GLY A 402 -8.79 -10.94 11.00
CA GLY A 402 -8.87 -12.38 11.20
C GLY A 402 -7.50 -13.03 11.09
N SER A 403 -7.17 -13.92 12.02
CA SER A 403 -5.93 -14.69 11.93
C SER A 403 -6.10 -15.86 10.96
N ASN A 404 -5.35 -15.86 9.84
CA ASN A 404 -5.33 -16.97 8.87
C ASN A 404 -6.69 -17.34 8.24
N ASN A 405 -7.49 -16.37 7.91
CA ASN A 405 -8.89 -16.49 7.50
C ASN A 405 -9.16 -17.61 6.45
N GLY A 406 -8.35 -17.66 5.38
CA GLY A 406 -8.46 -18.71 4.37
C GLY A 406 -8.17 -20.11 4.90
N LEU A 407 -7.20 -20.26 5.81
CA LEU A 407 -6.87 -21.55 6.43
C LEU A 407 -7.90 -21.96 7.49
N GLN A 408 -8.54 -21.01 8.19
CA GLN A 408 -9.66 -21.29 9.07
C GLN A 408 -10.80 -21.98 8.31
N TRP A 409 -11.18 -21.44 7.16
CA TRP A 409 -12.18 -22.06 6.28
C TRP A 409 -11.75 -23.43 5.78
N LEU A 410 -10.50 -23.56 5.31
CA LEU A 410 -9.97 -24.82 4.80
C LEU A 410 -10.01 -25.91 5.87
N PHE A 411 -9.49 -25.64 7.07
CA PHE A 411 -9.46 -26.63 8.15
C PHE A 411 -10.85 -26.95 8.70
N SER A 412 -11.75 -25.97 8.76
CA SER A 412 -13.15 -26.19 9.14
C SER A 412 -13.87 -27.07 8.13
N LEU A 413 -13.71 -26.81 6.82
CA LEU A 413 -14.32 -27.62 5.76
C LEU A 413 -13.72 -29.04 5.71
N ALA A 414 -12.41 -29.17 5.92
CA ALA A 414 -11.72 -30.47 5.98
C ALA A 414 -11.96 -31.20 7.29
N LYS A 415 -12.59 -30.58 8.30
CA LYS A 415 -12.74 -31.09 9.66
C LYS A 415 -11.40 -31.52 10.29
N ASP A 416 -10.34 -30.75 10.00
CA ASP A 416 -8.99 -31.01 10.50
C ASP A 416 -8.87 -30.55 11.96
N GLU A 417 -9.20 -31.45 12.87
CA GLU A 417 -9.13 -31.19 14.30
C GLU A 417 -7.70 -31.03 14.83
N ASN A 418 -6.74 -31.68 14.18
CA ASN A 418 -5.34 -31.68 14.63
C ASN A 418 -4.66 -30.33 14.47
N HIS A 419 -5.02 -29.56 13.42
CA HIS A 419 -4.40 -28.26 13.13
C HIS A 419 -5.32 -27.07 13.39
N ALA A 420 -6.58 -27.31 13.79
CA ALA A 420 -7.58 -26.27 14.03
C ALA A 420 -7.13 -25.23 15.08
N HIS A 421 -6.32 -25.61 16.06
CA HIS A 421 -5.75 -24.75 17.09
C HIS A 421 -4.70 -23.78 16.53
N LEU A 422 -3.97 -24.17 15.48
CA LEU A 422 -2.94 -23.33 14.86
C LEU A 422 -3.51 -22.09 14.14
N VAL A 423 -4.79 -22.14 13.79
CA VAL A 423 -5.53 -21.07 13.11
C VAL A 423 -6.66 -20.48 13.97
N ASN A 424 -6.66 -20.78 15.26
CA ASN A 424 -7.63 -20.26 16.23
C ASN A 424 -9.11 -20.66 15.95
N VAL A 425 -9.35 -21.80 15.33
CA VAL A 425 -10.70 -22.43 15.23
C VAL A 425 -11.00 -23.21 16.50
N LYS A 426 -9.99 -23.79 17.14
CA LYS A 426 -10.05 -24.40 18.48
C LYS A 426 -9.09 -23.65 19.43
N PRO A 427 -9.38 -23.59 20.73
CA PRO A 427 -8.43 -23.09 21.72
C PRO A 427 -7.09 -23.87 21.68
N THR A 428 -6.00 -23.20 21.95
CA THR A 428 -4.70 -23.82 22.19
C THR A 428 -4.62 -24.33 23.65
N ILE A 429 -3.75 -25.29 23.92
CA ILE A 429 -3.58 -25.87 25.26
C ILE A 429 -3.11 -24.82 26.28
N ASP A 430 -2.28 -23.87 25.84
CA ASP A 430 -1.70 -22.80 26.67
C ASP A 430 -2.52 -21.51 26.65
N ASN A 431 -3.70 -21.51 26.03
CA ASN A 431 -4.56 -20.34 25.81
C ASN A 431 -3.88 -19.17 25.08
N LYS A 432 -2.73 -19.38 24.44
CA LYS A 432 -2.13 -18.38 23.56
C LYS A 432 -2.75 -18.44 22.17
N PRO A 433 -2.83 -17.32 21.46
CA PRO A 433 -3.28 -17.36 20.07
C PRO A 433 -2.41 -18.29 19.23
N GLY A 434 -3.03 -19.22 18.49
CA GLY A 434 -2.34 -20.08 17.54
C GLY A 434 -1.71 -19.24 16.40
N ASP A 435 -0.53 -19.63 15.95
CA ASP A 435 0.18 -18.97 14.85
C ASP A 435 0.71 -19.99 13.85
N MET A 436 -0.09 -20.27 12.83
CA MET A 436 0.26 -21.17 11.74
C MET A 436 1.55 -20.79 11.02
N TYR A 437 1.84 -19.49 10.91
CA TYR A 437 3.05 -19.03 10.24
C TYR A 437 4.31 -19.41 11.02
N SER A 438 4.29 -19.25 12.33
CA SER A 438 5.40 -19.70 13.21
C SER A 438 5.54 -21.22 13.19
N HIS A 439 4.43 -21.96 13.22
CA HIS A 439 4.45 -23.41 13.12
C HIS A 439 5.10 -23.89 11.81
N VAL A 440 4.70 -23.33 10.68
CA VAL A 440 5.30 -23.64 9.38
C VAL A 440 6.76 -23.25 9.34
N ALA A 441 7.12 -22.10 9.90
CA ALA A 441 8.52 -21.65 9.94
C ALA A 441 9.42 -22.67 10.65
N VAL A 442 9.02 -23.14 11.84
CA VAL A 442 9.75 -24.16 12.60
C VAL A 442 9.82 -25.47 11.81
N SER A 443 8.68 -25.93 11.28
CA SER A 443 8.59 -27.18 10.51
C SER A 443 9.47 -27.17 9.25
N VAL A 444 9.52 -26.02 8.54
CA VAL A 444 10.39 -25.86 7.35
C VAL A 444 11.85 -25.95 7.74
N VAL A 445 12.26 -25.23 8.78
CA VAL A 445 13.65 -25.24 9.27
C VAL A 445 14.08 -26.64 9.70
N ASP A 446 13.23 -27.33 10.48
CA ASP A 446 13.53 -28.70 10.95
C ASP A 446 13.60 -29.70 9.79
N LYS A 447 12.71 -29.58 8.79
CA LYS A 447 12.75 -30.42 7.60
C LYS A 447 14.01 -30.16 6.77
N MET A 448 14.39 -28.91 6.59
CA MET A 448 15.60 -28.54 5.86
C MET A 448 16.85 -29.12 6.55
N HIS A 449 16.93 -29.09 7.88
CA HIS A 449 18.02 -29.73 8.61
C HIS A 449 18.06 -31.25 8.40
N LYS A 450 16.90 -31.93 8.51
CA LYS A 450 16.82 -33.39 8.31
C LYS A 450 17.16 -33.84 6.89
N GLU A 451 16.74 -33.06 5.89
CA GLU A 451 17.08 -33.37 4.48
C GLU A 451 18.56 -33.13 4.19
N ALA A 452 19.14 -32.12 4.80
CA ALA A 452 20.57 -31.84 4.64
C ALA A 452 21.49 -32.87 5.30
N GLU A 453 21.02 -33.51 6.38
CA GLU A 453 21.75 -34.63 7.00
C GLU A 453 21.77 -35.91 6.12
N LYS A 454 20.82 -36.03 5.18
CA LYS A 454 20.65 -37.19 4.28
C LYS A 454 21.15 -36.95 2.87
N ALA A 455 21.60 -35.75 2.57
CA ALA A 455 21.85 -35.33 1.19
C ALA A 455 23.22 -35.71 0.68
N ASP A 456 23.28 -36.01 -0.61
CA ASP A 456 24.50 -36.11 -1.38
C ASP A 456 25.26 -34.77 -1.45
N ASP A 457 26.49 -34.76 -1.91
CA ASP A 457 27.40 -33.62 -1.93
C ASP A 457 26.78 -32.33 -2.54
N VAL A 458 25.83 -32.46 -3.48
CA VAL A 458 25.20 -31.30 -4.15
C VAL A 458 24.16 -30.66 -3.25
N ALA A 459 23.39 -31.45 -2.54
CA ALA A 459 22.39 -30.94 -1.59
C ALA A 459 23.06 -30.51 -0.27
N LEU A 460 24.18 -31.14 0.11
CA LEU A 460 25.04 -30.70 1.20
C LEU A 460 25.72 -29.36 0.88
N ASP A 461 26.06 -29.10 -0.37
CA ASP A 461 26.55 -27.81 -0.84
C ASP A 461 25.47 -26.73 -0.77
N TYR A 462 24.21 -27.07 -1.11
CA TYR A 462 23.06 -26.17 -0.93
C TYR A 462 22.75 -25.89 0.54
N TYR A 463 22.82 -26.91 1.39
CA TYR A 463 22.66 -26.79 2.83
C TYR A 463 23.77 -25.99 3.49
N ASN A 464 25.04 -26.31 3.12
CA ASN A 464 26.18 -25.55 3.58
C ASN A 464 26.14 -24.11 3.07
N LEU A 465 25.58 -23.88 1.87
CA LEU A 465 25.31 -22.54 1.34
C LEU A 465 24.26 -21.78 2.17
N TYR A 466 23.21 -22.45 2.61
CA TYR A 466 22.07 -21.81 3.26
C TYR A 466 22.07 -21.91 4.79
N PHE A 467 22.74 -22.90 5.42
CA PHE A 467 22.65 -23.16 6.86
C PHE A 467 23.96 -23.30 7.63
N LYS A 468 24.97 -23.99 7.12
CA LYS A 468 26.29 -24.17 7.80
C LYS A 468 27.40 -23.37 7.19
N GLY A 469 27.29 -23.04 5.95
CA GLY A 469 28.43 -22.64 5.13
C GLY A 469 28.50 -21.16 4.82
N ILE A 470 27.47 -20.40 5.13
CA ILE A 470 27.47 -18.98 4.76
C ILE A 470 28.55 -18.23 5.55
N GLU A 471 28.80 -18.56 6.80
CA GLU A 471 29.93 -17.97 7.52
C GLU A 471 31.26 -18.45 6.94
N LYS A 472 31.35 -19.74 6.63
CA LYS A 472 32.50 -20.33 5.93
C LYS A 472 32.62 -19.84 4.49
N LEU A 473 31.50 -19.64 3.81
CA LEU A 473 31.44 -19.05 2.47
C LEU A 473 31.69 -17.53 2.51
N ARG A 474 31.12 -16.81 3.47
CA ARG A 474 31.40 -15.41 3.68
C ARG A 474 32.85 -15.17 4.03
N ASN A 475 33.44 -16.02 4.86
CA ASN A 475 34.88 -16.01 5.15
C ASN A 475 35.73 -16.44 3.95
N ARG A 476 35.31 -17.43 3.17
CA ARG A 476 35.97 -17.82 1.91
C ARG A 476 35.84 -16.77 0.83
N PHE A 477 34.67 -16.13 0.70
CA PHE A 477 34.45 -14.98 -0.17
C PHE A 477 35.29 -13.78 0.27
N ARG A 478 35.29 -13.46 1.56
CA ARG A 478 36.11 -12.39 2.13
C ARG A 478 37.60 -12.67 1.97
N ILE A 479 38.02 -13.91 2.11
CA ILE A 479 39.39 -14.33 1.87
C ILE A 479 39.70 -14.33 0.37
N ALA A 480 38.76 -14.76 -0.49
CA ALA A 480 38.94 -14.74 -1.94
C ALA A 480 38.93 -13.30 -2.51
N GLU A 481 38.13 -12.40 -1.96
CA GLU A 481 38.21 -10.96 -2.28
C GLU A 481 39.50 -10.34 -1.79
N LEU A 482 39.91 -10.62 -0.55
CA LEU A 482 41.18 -10.13 0.04
C LEU A 482 42.39 -10.68 -0.68
N ASN A 483 42.35 -11.95 -1.15
CA ASN A 483 43.44 -12.61 -1.84
C ASN A 483 43.34 -12.53 -3.36
N ASN A 484 42.36 -11.83 -3.90
CA ASN A 484 42.08 -11.74 -5.34
C ASN A 484 41.90 -13.13 -6.02
N ASP A 485 41.53 -14.16 -5.23
CA ASP A 485 41.36 -15.54 -5.71
C ASP A 485 39.98 -15.75 -6.34
N LYS A 486 39.81 -15.10 -7.50
CA LYS A 486 38.62 -15.25 -8.35
C LYS A 486 38.58 -16.61 -9.08
N LYS A 487 39.51 -17.52 -8.79
CA LYS A 487 39.68 -18.80 -9.52
C LYS A 487 38.94 -19.97 -8.86
N SER A 488 38.44 -19.83 -7.63
CA SER A 488 37.71 -20.92 -6.96
C SER A 488 36.45 -21.29 -7.76
N GLU A 489 36.25 -22.58 -8.03
CA GLU A 489 35.09 -23.09 -8.78
C GLU A 489 33.76 -22.74 -8.12
N LEU A 490 33.72 -22.71 -6.79
CA LEU A 490 32.55 -22.32 -6.01
C LEU A 490 32.22 -20.82 -6.20
N TYR A 491 33.25 -19.97 -6.19
CA TYR A 491 33.09 -18.52 -6.46
C TYR A 491 32.54 -18.29 -7.86
N LYS A 492 33.10 -18.95 -8.87
CA LYS A 492 32.63 -18.85 -10.26
C LYS A 492 31.19 -19.34 -10.43
N LYS A 493 30.82 -20.46 -9.78
CA LYS A 493 29.47 -21.03 -9.83
C LYS A 493 28.46 -20.07 -9.17
N LEU A 494 28.77 -19.48 -8.01
CA LEU A 494 27.91 -18.57 -7.27
C LEU A 494 27.72 -17.26 -8.03
N ILE A 495 28.80 -16.65 -8.54
CA ILE A 495 28.72 -15.43 -9.38
C ILE A 495 27.91 -15.70 -10.65
N LYS A 496 28.16 -16.82 -11.34
CA LYS A 496 27.45 -17.18 -12.55
C LYS A 496 25.94 -17.40 -12.29
N TRP A 497 25.61 -18.01 -11.16
CA TRP A 497 24.22 -18.18 -10.70
C TRP A 497 23.58 -16.83 -10.37
N TYR A 498 24.21 -15.99 -9.58
CA TYR A 498 23.73 -14.69 -9.16
C TYR A 498 23.56 -13.72 -10.36
N GLN A 499 24.55 -13.64 -11.22
CA GLN A 499 24.50 -12.82 -12.44
C GLN A 499 23.39 -13.29 -13.40
N ARG A 500 23.17 -14.61 -13.54
CA ARG A 500 22.04 -15.15 -14.31
C ARG A 500 20.69 -14.76 -13.73
N ARG A 501 20.57 -14.74 -12.41
CA ARG A 501 19.31 -14.50 -11.70
C ARG A 501 18.98 -13.01 -11.59
N TYR A 502 19.96 -12.20 -11.23
CA TYR A 502 19.72 -10.80 -10.86
C TYR A 502 20.32 -9.78 -11.85
N LYS A 503 21.08 -10.22 -12.84
CA LYS A 503 21.78 -9.35 -13.82
C LYS A 503 22.62 -8.24 -13.16
N LYS A 504 23.10 -8.51 -11.93
CA LYS A 504 23.93 -7.62 -11.12
C LYS A 504 25.22 -8.34 -10.74
N GLU A 505 26.22 -7.57 -10.40
CA GLU A 505 27.44 -8.09 -9.76
C GLU A 505 27.14 -8.50 -8.32
N LEU A 506 27.55 -9.70 -7.91
CA LEU A 506 27.37 -10.19 -6.54
C LEU A 506 28.26 -9.39 -5.59
N LYS A 507 27.66 -8.76 -4.59
CA LYS A 507 28.36 -8.15 -3.47
C LYS A 507 28.25 -9.05 -2.24
N LEU A 508 29.23 -8.97 -1.35
CA LEU A 508 29.24 -9.76 -0.11
C LEU A 508 28.00 -9.46 0.77
N THR A 509 27.47 -8.24 0.68
CA THR A 509 26.25 -7.77 1.36
C THR A 509 24.96 -8.40 0.81
N ASP A 510 25.01 -8.98 -0.40
CA ASP A 510 23.84 -9.57 -1.05
C ASP A 510 23.65 -11.05 -0.65
N ILE A 511 24.60 -11.62 0.12
CA ILE A 511 24.52 -13.00 0.60
C ILE A 511 23.71 -13.02 1.89
N ILE A 512 22.50 -13.56 1.79
CA ILE A 512 21.61 -13.72 2.92
C ILE A 512 22.05 -14.92 3.76
N TYR A 513 22.14 -14.69 5.06
CA TYR A 513 22.60 -15.68 6.02
C TYR A 513 21.41 -16.30 6.77
N TRP A 514 21.13 -17.57 6.48
CA TRP A 514 19.96 -18.28 7.03
C TRP A 514 20.39 -19.29 8.11
N ASP A 515 21.03 -18.82 9.16
CA ASP A 515 21.42 -19.64 10.29
C ASP A 515 20.32 -19.64 11.37
N LYS A 516 19.85 -20.84 11.76
CA LYS A 516 18.82 -21.02 12.78
C LYS A 516 19.17 -20.30 14.10
N SER A 517 20.48 -20.22 14.44
CA SER A 517 20.96 -19.56 15.66
C SER A 517 20.90 -18.02 15.60
N LYS A 518 20.82 -17.46 14.39
CA LYS A 518 20.86 -16.00 14.15
C LYS A 518 19.50 -15.39 13.83
N PHE A 519 18.50 -16.23 13.52
CA PHE A 519 17.13 -15.77 13.28
C PHE A 519 16.23 -16.21 14.41
N THR A 520 15.53 -15.26 14.98
CA THR A 520 14.44 -15.53 15.92
C THR A 520 13.27 -16.17 15.19
N VAL A 521 12.38 -16.85 15.91
CA VAL A 521 11.11 -17.38 15.35
C VAL A 521 10.31 -16.28 14.65
N LYS A 522 10.37 -15.04 15.17
CA LYS A 522 9.69 -13.86 14.59
C LYS A 522 10.24 -13.53 13.19
N GLU A 523 11.52 -13.67 12.97
CA GLU A 523 12.17 -13.42 11.67
C GLU A 523 11.88 -14.55 10.68
N TRP A 524 12.00 -15.80 11.09
CA TRP A 524 11.60 -16.95 10.28
C TRP A 524 10.13 -16.88 9.87
N ARG A 525 9.27 -16.47 10.81
CA ARG A 525 7.87 -16.25 10.54
C ARG A 525 7.64 -15.20 9.44
N LYS A 526 8.40 -14.10 9.43
CA LYS A 526 8.32 -13.07 8.38
C LYS A 526 8.65 -13.64 7.00
N ILE A 527 9.68 -14.47 6.92
CA ILE A 527 10.13 -15.10 5.67
C ILE A 527 9.06 -16.02 5.08
N VAL A 528 8.42 -16.85 5.90
CA VAL A 528 7.46 -17.85 5.40
C VAL A 528 6.02 -17.32 5.31
N LYS A 529 5.69 -16.23 6.01
CA LYS A 529 4.31 -15.71 6.14
C LYS A 529 3.64 -15.51 4.78
N ARG A 530 4.31 -14.82 3.86
CA ARG A 530 3.75 -14.50 2.55
C ARG A 530 3.48 -15.74 1.72
N ASN A 531 4.38 -16.72 1.78
CA ASN A 531 4.25 -17.98 1.08
C ASN A 531 3.08 -18.81 1.60
N VAL A 532 2.93 -18.90 2.93
CA VAL A 532 1.80 -19.61 3.55
C VAL A 532 0.48 -18.91 3.20
N MET A 533 0.44 -17.57 3.22
CA MET A 533 -0.75 -16.81 2.81
C MET A 533 -1.13 -17.06 1.35
N THR A 534 -0.15 -17.07 0.44
CA THR A 534 -0.40 -17.17 -1.00
C THR A 534 -0.54 -18.61 -1.49
N TYR A 535 -0.14 -19.60 -0.69
CA TYR A 535 -0.31 -21.02 -1.00
C TYR A 535 -1.77 -21.37 -1.26
N GLY A 536 -2.68 -20.92 -0.40
CA GLY A 536 -4.13 -21.09 -0.56
C GLY A 536 -4.72 -20.43 -1.83
N TYR A 537 -3.97 -19.53 -2.45
CA TYR A 537 -4.32 -18.86 -3.71
C TYR A 537 -3.55 -19.42 -4.91
N SER A 538 -3.10 -20.66 -4.83
CA SER A 538 -2.40 -21.37 -5.91
C SER A 538 -1.07 -20.74 -6.34
N ALA A 539 -0.32 -20.16 -5.40
CA ALA A 539 1.03 -19.68 -5.67
C ALA A 539 1.94 -20.83 -6.12
N THR A 540 2.70 -20.60 -7.20
CA THR A 540 3.65 -21.59 -7.72
C THR A 540 4.90 -21.64 -6.87
N LYS A 541 5.62 -22.79 -6.87
CA LYS A 541 6.94 -22.94 -6.20
C LYS A 541 7.92 -21.83 -6.62
N GLN A 542 7.95 -21.46 -7.90
CA GLN A 542 8.79 -20.38 -8.40
C GLN A 542 8.35 -19.03 -7.84
N GLY A 543 7.04 -18.73 -7.85
CA GLY A 543 6.50 -17.48 -7.30
C GLY A 543 6.78 -17.34 -5.79
N MET A 544 6.69 -18.46 -5.03
CA MET A 544 7.05 -18.47 -3.62
C MET A 544 8.55 -18.19 -3.41
N GLY A 545 9.42 -18.78 -4.22
CA GLY A 545 10.85 -18.49 -4.18
C GLY A 545 11.18 -17.02 -4.46
N GLU A 546 10.48 -16.42 -5.43
CA GLU A 546 10.62 -14.99 -5.73
C GLU A 546 10.11 -14.09 -4.59
N GLN A 547 9.05 -14.50 -3.91
CA GLN A 547 8.53 -13.80 -2.72
C GLN A 547 9.54 -13.83 -1.57
N ILE A 548 10.15 -15.00 -1.29
CA ILE A 548 11.17 -15.12 -0.24
C ILE A 548 12.34 -14.17 -0.52
N ILE A 549 12.82 -14.16 -1.77
CA ILE A 549 13.94 -13.28 -2.17
C ILE A 549 13.60 -11.79 -2.06
N GLN A 550 12.33 -11.43 -2.26
CA GLN A 550 11.88 -10.03 -2.12
C GLN A 550 11.73 -9.60 -0.65
N ASP A 551 11.40 -10.55 0.22
CA ASP A 551 11.08 -10.28 1.62
C ASP A 551 12.31 -10.43 2.54
N THR A 552 13.39 -11.00 2.05
CA THR A 552 14.71 -11.14 2.72
C THR A 552 15.76 -10.22 2.13
#